data_2dbe8209b512f404a0291c5c4cd405f7
#
_entry.id   2dbe8209b512f404a0291c5c4cd405f7
#
_cell.length_a   1.000
_cell.length_b   1.000
_cell.length_c   1.000
_cell.angle_alpha   90.00
_cell.angle_beta   90.00
_cell.angle_gamma   90.00
#
_symmetry.space_group_name_H-M   'P 1'
#
loop_
_entity.id
_entity.type
_entity.pdbx_description
1 polymer ?
#
loop_
_entity_poly.entity_id
_entity_poly.type
_entity_poly.pdbx_seq_one_letter_code
_entity_poly.pdbx_strand_id
1 'polypeptide(L)'
;MLRAQSEEVIAAVRRETSGSRIRPTIGTMIEVPRAALTADKIARHADFFSFGTNDLTQMGYALSRDDAGSFLPKYVDAGLIDADPFVSIDEDGVGQLVRLAVERGRSTRPDLKLGICGEHGGDPASVRFFEEIGLDYVSCSPYRIPLARLAAAQAAVSMRNKAGREDPE
;
A
#
# COMPACT_ATOMS: atom_id res chain seq x y z
N MET A 1 1.43 -3.89 -23.54
CA MET A 1 2.55 -4.79 -23.89
C MET A 1 2.80 -5.80 -22.77
N LEU A 2 3.36 -5.45 -21.60
CA LEU A 2 3.68 -6.40 -20.51
C LEU A 2 2.49 -7.23 -20.04
N ARG A 3 1.31 -6.61 -19.83
CA ARG A 3 0.09 -7.34 -19.47
C ARG A 3 -0.27 -8.41 -20.51
N ALA A 4 -0.24 -8.06 -21.79
CA ALA A 4 -0.54 -9.04 -22.86
C ALA A 4 0.44 -10.21 -22.86
N GLN A 5 1.73 -9.95 -22.66
CA GLN A 5 2.73 -11.02 -22.52
C GLN A 5 2.44 -11.93 -21.32
N SER A 6 2.07 -11.34 -20.16
CA SER A 6 1.70 -12.12 -18.97
C SER A 6 0.45 -12.99 -19.24
N GLU A 7 -0.55 -12.45 -19.92
CA GLU A 7 -1.77 -13.18 -20.30
C GLU A 7 -1.47 -14.35 -21.26
N GLU A 8 -0.55 -14.15 -22.19
CA GLU A 8 -0.07 -15.23 -23.10
C GLU A 8 0.62 -16.36 -22.33
N VAL A 9 1.51 -16.00 -21.38
CA VAL A 9 2.20 -16.99 -20.52
C VAL A 9 1.19 -17.74 -19.65
N ILE A 10 0.26 -17.06 -19.02
CA ILE A 10 -0.82 -17.67 -18.23
C ILE A 10 -1.62 -18.65 -19.08
N ALA A 11 -1.97 -18.26 -20.31
CA ALA A 11 -2.71 -19.12 -21.21
C ALA A 11 -1.90 -20.38 -21.64
N ALA A 12 -0.59 -20.23 -21.84
CA ALA A 12 0.31 -21.34 -22.16
C ALA A 12 0.39 -22.33 -20.99
N VAL A 13 0.70 -21.87 -19.79
CA VAL A 13 0.78 -22.71 -18.59
C VAL A 13 -0.54 -23.42 -18.30
N ARG A 14 -1.67 -22.76 -18.51
CA ARG A 14 -3.00 -23.40 -18.35
C ARG A 14 -3.22 -24.56 -19.31
N ARG A 15 -2.74 -24.47 -20.54
CA ARG A 15 -2.81 -25.58 -21.50
C ARG A 15 -1.96 -26.77 -21.08
N GLU A 16 -0.75 -26.48 -20.57
CA GLU A 16 0.19 -27.50 -20.10
C GLU A 16 -0.26 -28.22 -18.82
N THR A 17 -0.96 -27.51 -17.92
CA THR A 17 -1.42 -28.02 -16.61
C THR A 17 -2.83 -28.60 -16.65
N SER A 18 -3.30 -29.10 -17.80
CA SER A 18 -4.60 -29.77 -17.95
C SER A 18 -5.80 -28.95 -17.47
N GLY A 19 -5.76 -27.63 -17.68
CA GLY A 19 -6.90 -26.77 -17.43
C GLY A 19 -7.08 -26.37 -15.97
N SER A 20 -6.01 -26.04 -15.28
CA SER A 20 -6.06 -25.48 -13.91
C SER A 20 -7.19 -24.46 -13.75
N ARG A 21 -7.99 -24.59 -12.67
CA ARG A 21 -9.08 -23.66 -12.32
C ARG A 21 -8.58 -22.34 -11.76
N ILE A 22 -7.28 -22.18 -11.52
CA ILE A 22 -6.69 -20.95 -11.00
C ILE A 22 -6.89 -19.83 -12.02
N ARG A 23 -7.42 -18.71 -11.57
CA ARG A 23 -7.56 -17.48 -12.34
C ARG A 23 -6.68 -16.41 -11.73
N PRO A 24 -5.42 -16.28 -12.16
CA PRO A 24 -4.54 -15.24 -11.64
C PRO A 24 -5.04 -13.86 -12.06
N THR A 25 -4.88 -12.89 -11.19
CA THR A 25 -5.06 -11.47 -11.48
C THR A 25 -3.71 -10.81 -11.71
N ILE A 26 -3.66 -9.80 -12.58
CA ILE A 26 -2.44 -9.08 -12.92
C ILE A 26 -2.56 -7.65 -12.37
N GLY A 27 -1.85 -7.39 -11.28
CA GLY A 27 -1.78 -6.07 -10.67
C GLY A 27 -0.47 -5.36 -11.00
N THR A 28 -0.29 -4.21 -10.37
CA THR A 28 0.96 -3.47 -10.44
C THR A 28 1.32 -2.90 -9.08
N MET A 29 2.62 -2.67 -8.87
CA MET A 29 3.10 -1.97 -7.70
C MET A 29 3.10 -0.46 -7.96
N ILE A 30 2.61 0.30 -7.00
CA ILE A 30 2.73 1.75 -6.95
C ILE A 30 3.80 2.06 -5.91
N GLU A 31 5.01 2.34 -6.38
CA GLU A 31 6.18 2.47 -5.52
C GLU A 31 7.11 3.64 -5.91
N VAL A 32 6.71 4.41 -6.92
CA VAL A 32 7.39 5.64 -7.29
C VAL A 32 6.39 6.80 -7.37
N PRO A 33 6.79 8.04 -7.03
CA PRO A 33 5.88 9.19 -7.04
C PRO A 33 5.15 9.38 -8.37
N ARG A 34 5.83 9.16 -9.50
CA ARG A 34 5.21 9.24 -10.82
C ARG A 34 4.07 8.25 -11.00
N ALA A 35 4.17 7.03 -10.46
CA ALA A 35 3.10 6.04 -10.54
C ALA A 35 1.88 6.48 -9.71
N ALA A 36 2.10 7.02 -8.51
CA ALA A 36 1.04 7.60 -7.69
C ALA A 36 0.31 8.75 -8.41
N LEU A 37 1.07 9.66 -9.02
CA LEU A 37 0.55 10.79 -9.79
C LEU A 37 -0.20 10.40 -11.08
N THR A 38 0.00 9.21 -11.61
CA THR A 38 -0.64 8.72 -12.85
C THR A 38 -1.44 7.44 -12.64
N ALA A 39 -1.90 7.21 -11.40
CA ALA A 39 -2.59 5.99 -10.99
C ALA A 39 -3.91 5.75 -11.76
N ASP A 40 -4.60 6.82 -12.17
CA ASP A 40 -5.77 6.77 -13.06
C ASP A 40 -5.46 6.07 -14.40
N LYS A 41 -4.30 6.35 -14.98
CA LYS A 41 -3.87 5.73 -16.24
C LYS A 41 -3.45 4.28 -16.05
N ILE A 42 -2.78 4.00 -14.94
CA ILE A 42 -2.31 2.65 -14.60
C ILE A 42 -3.50 1.73 -14.28
N ALA A 43 -4.51 2.24 -13.58
CA ALA A 43 -5.71 1.48 -13.20
C ALA A 43 -6.47 0.88 -14.39
N ARG A 44 -6.35 1.46 -15.58
CA ARG A 44 -6.95 0.93 -16.82
C ARG A 44 -6.39 -0.44 -17.20
N HIS A 45 -5.19 -0.76 -16.71
CA HIS A 45 -4.43 -1.95 -17.12
C HIS A 45 -4.08 -2.89 -15.96
N ALA A 46 -4.49 -2.59 -14.74
CA ALA A 46 -4.17 -3.38 -13.54
C ALA A 46 -5.46 -3.89 -12.87
N ASP A 47 -5.44 -5.12 -12.39
CA ASP A 47 -6.58 -5.71 -11.67
C ASP A 47 -6.55 -5.30 -10.18
N PHE A 48 -5.38 -4.94 -9.68
CA PHE A 48 -5.18 -4.43 -8.32
C PHE A 48 -3.93 -3.57 -8.25
N PHE A 49 -3.81 -2.75 -7.20
CA PHE A 49 -2.56 -2.09 -6.83
C PHE A 49 -2.00 -2.68 -5.53
N SER A 50 -0.68 -2.76 -5.47
CA SER A 50 0.06 -2.98 -4.25
C SER A 50 1.00 -1.79 -4.03
N PHE A 51 0.87 -1.10 -2.91
CA PHE A 51 1.75 0.03 -2.59
C PHE A 51 3.07 -0.48 -2.03
N GLY A 52 4.17 -0.27 -2.77
CA GLY A 52 5.54 -0.54 -2.32
C GLY A 52 6.06 0.63 -1.49
N THR A 53 5.62 0.71 -0.24
CA THR A 53 5.86 1.90 0.59
C THR A 53 7.32 2.09 0.98
N ASN A 54 8.14 1.04 0.99
CA ASN A 54 9.58 1.20 1.21
C ASN A 54 10.22 2.03 0.09
N ASP A 55 9.97 1.67 -1.18
CA ASP A 55 10.53 2.37 -2.33
C ASP A 55 9.88 3.75 -2.51
N LEU A 56 8.59 3.86 -2.24
CA LEU A 56 7.90 5.15 -2.27
C LEU A 56 8.47 6.13 -1.23
N THR A 57 8.85 5.63 -0.04
CA THR A 57 9.54 6.41 0.99
C THR A 57 10.93 6.82 0.53
N GLN A 58 11.74 5.89 -0.02
CA GLN A 58 13.04 6.22 -0.57
C GLN A 58 12.96 7.34 -1.61
N MET A 59 12.01 7.24 -2.52
CA MET A 59 11.83 8.24 -3.58
C MET A 59 11.24 9.56 -3.07
N GLY A 60 10.34 9.49 -2.08
CA GLY A 60 9.72 10.67 -1.47
C GLY A 60 10.71 11.52 -0.68
N TYR A 61 11.58 10.86 0.06
CA TYR A 61 12.62 11.51 0.86
C TYR A 61 13.95 11.71 0.12
N ALA A 62 14.11 11.10 -1.06
CA ALA A 62 15.40 11.00 -1.77
C ALA A 62 16.50 10.37 -0.90
N LEU A 63 16.14 9.35 -0.12
CA LEU A 63 17.03 8.63 0.80
C LEU A 63 17.21 7.19 0.35
N SER A 64 18.44 6.69 0.48
CA SER A 64 18.70 5.25 0.37
C SER A 64 18.36 4.56 1.69
N ARG A 65 17.54 3.51 1.64
CA ARG A 65 17.22 2.70 2.81
C ARG A 65 18.47 2.02 3.41
N ASP A 66 19.42 1.64 2.55
CA ASP A 66 20.65 0.98 2.97
C ASP A 66 21.57 1.94 3.75
N ASP A 67 21.55 3.24 3.42
CA ASP A 67 22.35 4.25 4.08
C ASP A 67 21.66 4.87 5.30
N ALA A 68 20.34 4.81 5.35
CA ALA A 68 19.49 5.45 6.35
C ALA A 68 19.88 5.12 7.79
N GLY A 69 20.25 3.87 8.07
CA GLY A 69 20.66 3.42 9.40
C GLY A 69 21.88 4.17 9.98
N SER A 70 22.65 4.85 9.15
CA SER A 70 23.86 5.60 9.58
C SER A 70 23.53 6.98 10.15
N PHE A 71 22.41 7.59 9.76
CA PHE A 71 22.08 8.99 10.12
C PHE A 71 20.65 9.19 10.66
N LEU A 72 19.65 8.41 10.22
CA LEU A 72 18.26 8.57 10.66
C LEU A 72 18.07 8.54 12.19
N PRO A 73 18.72 7.63 12.95
CA PRO A 73 18.62 7.66 14.41
C PRO A 73 19.01 9.02 15.02
N LYS A 74 20.04 9.66 14.47
CA LYS A 74 20.47 10.98 14.93
C LYS A 74 19.46 12.08 14.60
N TYR A 75 18.71 11.94 13.50
CA TYR A 75 17.67 12.89 13.11
C TYR A 75 16.45 12.76 14.03
N VAL A 76 16.09 11.54 14.40
CA VAL A 76 15.02 11.29 15.38
C VAL A 76 15.42 11.81 16.75
N ASP A 77 16.63 11.50 17.22
CA ASP A 77 17.15 11.95 18.52
C ASP A 77 17.24 13.50 18.63
N ALA A 78 17.53 14.15 17.51
CA ALA A 78 17.59 15.61 17.42
C ALA A 78 16.21 16.26 17.19
N GLY A 79 15.13 15.51 17.08
CA GLY A 79 13.79 16.00 16.82
C GLY A 79 13.63 16.66 15.44
N LEU A 80 14.46 16.29 14.45
CA LEU A 80 14.34 16.78 13.09
C LEU A 80 13.26 16.03 12.29
N ILE A 81 12.99 14.78 12.69
CA ILE A 81 11.88 13.95 12.23
C ILE A 81 11.28 13.25 13.45
N ASP A 82 9.97 13.04 13.45
CA ASP A 82 9.26 12.45 14.59
C ASP A 82 9.53 10.95 14.75
N ALA A 83 9.68 10.22 13.63
CA ALA A 83 9.94 8.79 13.61
C ALA A 83 10.73 8.39 12.37
N ASP A 84 11.31 7.19 12.38
CA ASP A 84 11.93 6.60 11.20
C ASP A 84 10.86 6.33 10.12
N PRO A 85 10.92 7.00 8.95
CA PRO A 85 9.91 6.89 7.91
C PRO A 85 9.90 5.52 7.20
N PHE A 86 10.86 4.64 7.47
CA PHE A 86 10.88 3.26 7.00
C PHE A 86 10.21 2.29 7.98
N VAL A 87 9.94 2.72 9.21
CA VAL A 87 9.26 1.95 10.25
C VAL A 87 7.77 2.31 10.30
N SER A 88 7.47 3.60 10.41
CA SER A 88 6.11 4.15 10.41
C SER A 88 5.94 5.09 9.22
N ILE A 89 4.81 4.98 8.51
CA ILE A 89 4.60 5.78 7.31
C ILE A 89 4.53 7.27 7.65
N ASP A 90 5.23 8.07 6.86
CA ASP A 90 5.08 9.51 6.86
C ASP A 90 3.74 9.88 6.21
N GLU A 91 2.73 10.16 7.05
CA GLU A 91 1.37 10.44 6.57
C GLU A 91 1.27 11.74 5.77
N ASP A 92 2.11 12.74 6.10
CA ASP A 92 2.07 14.07 5.50
C ASP A 92 2.73 14.14 4.12
N GLY A 93 3.72 13.31 3.86
CA GLY A 93 4.42 13.23 2.57
C GLY A 93 4.05 11.99 1.78
N VAL A 94 4.64 10.85 2.14
CA VAL A 94 4.45 9.57 1.44
C VAL A 94 2.97 9.13 1.51
N GLY A 95 2.33 9.33 2.64
CA GLY A 95 0.91 9.04 2.84
C GLY A 95 0.01 9.81 1.87
N GLN A 96 0.34 11.07 1.56
CA GLN A 96 -0.40 11.85 0.57
C GLN A 96 -0.27 11.27 -0.86
N LEU A 97 0.90 10.74 -1.21
CA LEU A 97 1.07 10.04 -2.49
C LEU A 97 0.20 8.79 -2.56
N VAL A 98 0.11 8.04 -1.45
CA VAL A 98 -0.76 6.86 -1.37
C VAL A 98 -2.24 7.26 -1.48
N ARG A 99 -2.71 8.27 -0.72
CA ARG A 99 -4.09 8.81 -0.81
C ARG A 99 -4.44 9.19 -2.24
N LEU A 100 -3.59 9.98 -2.87
CA LEU A 100 -3.79 10.43 -4.25
C LEU A 100 -3.91 9.26 -5.24
N ALA A 101 -3.07 8.23 -5.05
CA ALA A 101 -3.12 7.04 -5.91
C ALA A 101 -4.39 6.20 -5.67
N VAL A 102 -4.87 6.10 -4.44
CA VAL A 102 -6.15 5.47 -4.07
C VAL A 102 -7.30 6.19 -4.79
N GLU A 103 -7.40 7.51 -4.64
CA GLU A 103 -8.44 8.33 -5.25
C GLU A 103 -8.44 8.21 -6.77
N ARG A 104 -7.27 8.39 -7.40
CA ARG A 104 -7.12 8.31 -8.86
C ARG A 104 -7.35 6.91 -9.41
N GLY A 105 -6.89 5.89 -8.70
CA GLY A 105 -7.13 4.51 -9.09
C GLY A 105 -8.62 4.17 -9.09
N ARG A 106 -9.31 4.49 -8.01
CA ARG A 106 -10.76 4.24 -7.85
C ARG A 106 -11.64 5.15 -8.70
N SER A 107 -11.19 6.35 -9.05
CA SER A 107 -11.92 7.19 -10.01
C SER A 107 -12.01 6.54 -11.40
N THR A 108 -11.04 5.70 -11.75
CA THR A 108 -11.02 4.95 -13.02
C THR A 108 -11.65 3.55 -12.87
N ARG A 109 -11.40 2.89 -11.76
CA ARG A 109 -11.95 1.57 -11.42
C ARG A 109 -12.45 1.57 -9.99
N PRO A 110 -13.75 1.80 -9.76
CA PRO A 110 -14.33 1.86 -8.41
C PRO A 110 -14.13 0.58 -7.59
N ASP A 111 -14.03 -0.57 -8.24
CA ASP A 111 -13.80 -1.90 -7.67
C ASP A 111 -12.32 -2.29 -7.57
N LEU A 112 -11.40 -1.37 -7.86
CA LEU A 112 -9.97 -1.63 -7.83
C LEU A 112 -9.52 -2.09 -6.45
N LYS A 113 -8.94 -3.27 -6.38
CA LYS A 113 -8.38 -3.81 -5.15
C LYS A 113 -7.07 -3.11 -4.82
N LEU A 114 -6.97 -2.60 -3.61
CA LEU A 114 -5.83 -1.80 -3.15
C LEU A 114 -5.23 -2.40 -1.89
N GLY A 115 -3.94 -2.62 -1.90
CA GLY A 115 -3.24 -3.13 -0.74
C GLY A 115 -1.84 -2.60 -0.60
N ILE A 116 -1.20 -2.95 0.47
CA ILE A 116 0.17 -2.54 0.76
C ILE A 116 1.07 -3.77 0.90
N CYS A 117 2.28 -3.65 0.41
CA CYS A 117 3.42 -4.48 0.77
C CYS A 117 4.57 -3.59 1.19
N GLY A 118 5.31 -4.00 2.18
CA GLY A 118 6.40 -3.24 2.77
C GLY A 118 6.39 -3.33 4.30
N GLU A 119 7.38 -2.75 4.94
CA GLU A 119 7.53 -2.85 6.40
C GLU A 119 6.36 -2.19 7.15
N HIS A 120 5.79 -1.14 6.59
CA HIS A 120 4.65 -0.41 7.15
C HIS A 120 3.39 -1.27 7.32
N GLY A 121 3.23 -2.36 6.56
CA GLY A 121 2.11 -3.31 6.74
C GLY A 121 2.11 -4.06 8.07
N GLY A 122 3.22 -4.01 8.81
CA GLY A 122 3.36 -4.57 10.14
C GLY A 122 3.40 -3.55 11.27
N ASP A 123 3.33 -2.26 10.96
CA ASP A 123 3.31 -1.17 11.94
C ASP A 123 1.88 -0.74 12.28
N PRO A 124 1.47 -0.73 13.58
CA PRO A 124 0.09 -0.43 13.97
C PRO A 124 -0.40 0.96 13.56
N ALA A 125 0.47 1.98 13.60
CA ALA A 125 0.09 3.34 13.20
C ALA A 125 -0.18 3.40 11.70
N SER A 126 0.73 2.83 10.91
CA SER A 126 0.58 2.73 9.46
C SER A 126 -0.64 1.91 9.04
N VAL A 127 -0.92 0.77 9.72
CA VAL A 127 -2.12 -0.04 9.45
C VAL A 127 -3.40 0.75 9.69
N ARG A 128 -3.45 1.58 10.75
CA ARG A 128 -4.59 2.48 11.00
C ARG A 128 -4.78 3.48 9.87
N PHE A 129 -3.70 4.13 9.44
CA PHE A 129 -3.73 5.04 8.30
C PHE A 129 -4.24 4.35 7.02
N PHE A 130 -3.79 3.12 6.73
CA PHE A 130 -4.24 2.37 5.56
C PHE A 130 -5.71 2.01 5.61
N GLU A 131 -6.24 1.69 6.78
CA GLU A 131 -7.68 1.49 6.98
C GLU A 131 -8.45 2.78 6.72
N GLU A 132 -7.98 3.93 7.26
CA GLU A 132 -8.63 5.23 7.10
C GLU A 132 -8.71 5.68 5.64
N ILE A 133 -7.71 5.38 4.82
CA ILE A 133 -7.72 5.69 3.38
C ILE A 133 -8.40 4.60 2.54
N GLY A 134 -8.91 3.55 3.20
CA GLY A 134 -9.74 2.52 2.58
C GLY A 134 -8.96 1.50 1.77
N LEU A 135 -7.78 1.07 2.19
CA LEU A 135 -7.13 -0.09 1.57
C LEU A 135 -7.87 -1.39 1.92
N ASP A 136 -7.84 -2.35 0.99
CA ASP A 136 -8.54 -3.63 1.13
C ASP A 136 -7.72 -4.68 1.89
N TYR A 137 -6.39 -4.56 1.86
CA TYR A 137 -5.52 -5.52 2.54
C TYR A 137 -4.14 -4.94 2.86
N VAL A 138 -3.49 -5.54 3.86
CA VAL A 138 -2.08 -5.32 4.17
C VAL A 138 -1.31 -6.63 4.08
N SER A 139 -0.09 -6.59 3.59
CA SER A 139 0.87 -7.69 3.66
C SER A 139 1.94 -7.34 4.69
N CYS A 140 2.29 -8.30 5.53
CA CYS A 140 3.37 -8.16 6.49
C CYS A 140 4.09 -9.51 6.71
N SER A 141 5.23 -9.49 7.39
CA SER A 141 5.92 -10.72 7.76
C SER A 141 5.03 -11.60 8.65
N PRO A 142 5.16 -12.93 8.60
CA PRO A 142 4.32 -13.85 9.36
C PRO A 142 4.28 -13.54 10.86
N TYR A 143 5.40 -13.12 11.44
CA TYR A 143 5.50 -12.78 12.87
C TYR A 143 4.72 -11.52 13.26
N ARG A 144 4.42 -10.64 12.31
CA ARG A 144 3.64 -9.41 12.54
C ARG A 144 2.14 -9.56 12.28
N ILE A 145 1.69 -10.69 11.71
CA ILE A 145 0.27 -10.93 11.40
C ILE A 145 -0.66 -10.69 12.62
N PRO A 146 -0.37 -11.22 13.83
CA PRO A 146 -1.25 -11.00 14.97
C PRO A 146 -1.38 -9.51 15.32
N LEU A 147 -0.27 -8.77 15.27
CA LEU A 147 -0.24 -7.34 15.56
C LEU A 147 -0.98 -6.53 14.48
N ALA A 148 -0.74 -6.80 13.22
CA ALA A 148 -1.42 -6.15 12.10
C ALA A 148 -2.95 -6.38 12.14
N ARG A 149 -3.39 -7.61 12.44
CA ARG A 149 -4.81 -7.92 12.59
C ARG A 149 -5.46 -7.18 13.75
N LEU A 150 -4.76 -7.06 14.88
CA LEU A 150 -5.24 -6.30 16.03
C LEU A 150 -5.37 -4.82 15.68
N ALA A 151 -4.34 -4.23 15.05
CA ALA A 151 -4.34 -2.84 14.62
C ALA A 151 -5.48 -2.53 13.64
N ALA A 152 -5.68 -3.38 12.64
CA ALA A 152 -6.78 -3.25 11.67
C ALA A 152 -8.16 -3.33 12.36
N ALA A 153 -8.34 -4.26 13.30
CA ALA A 153 -9.59 -4.37 14.06
C ALA A 153 -9.85 -3.14 14.93
N GLN A 154 -8.81 -2.60 15.59
CA GLN A 154 -8.92 -1.37 16.39
C GLN A 154 -9.26 -0.16 15.51
N ALA A 155 -8.64 -0.03 14.35
CA ALA A 155 -8.95 1.03 13.39
C ALA A 155 -10.40 0.95 12.90
N ALA A 156 -10.87 -0.22 12.49
CA ALA A 156 -12.24 -0.44 12.04
C ALA A 156 -13.29 -0.10 13.13
N VAL A 157 -13.02 -0.47 14.40
CA VAL A 157 -13.90 -0.12 15.54
C VAL A 157 -13.90 1.39 15.77
N SER A 158 -12.73 2.04 15.73
CA SER A 158 -12.59 3.48 15.90
C SER A 158 -13.37 4.28 14.85
N MET A 159 -13.25 3.88 13.58
CA MET A 159 -13.98 4.52 12.48
C MET A 159 -15.50 4.37 12.62
N ARG A 160 -15.98 3.19 13.02
CA ARG A 160 -17.39 2.94 13.27
C ARG A 160 -17.95 3.82 14.39
N ASN A 161 -17.18 4.02 15.46
CA ASN A 161 -17.57 4.87 16.57
C ASN A 161 -17.58 6.37 16.22
N LYS A 162 -16.72 6.80 15.29
CA LYS A 162 -16.73 8.17 14.74
C LYS A 162 -17.98 8.40 13.89
N ALA A 163 -18.26 7.49 12.94
CA ALA A 163 -19.43 7.58 12.08
C ALA A 163 -20.75 7.59 12.86
N GLY A 164 -20.89 6.78 13.92
CA GLY A 164 -22.10 6.76 14.77
C GLY A 164 -22.25 7.98 15.71
N ARG A 165 -21.28 8.90 15.73
CA ARG A 165 -21.39 10.18 16.47
C ARG A 165 -21.69 11.38 15.58
N GLU A 166 -21.57 11.21 14.27
CA GLU A 166 -21.83 12.24 13.26
C GLU A 166 -23.27 12.19 12.69
N ASP A 167 -24.11 11.21 13.10
CA ASP A 167 -25.55 11.21 12.88
C ASP A 167 -26.28 11.83 14.11
N PRO A 168 -26.49 13.15 14.16
CA PRO A 168 -27.45 13.74 15.09
C PRO A 168 -28.85 13.54 14.51
N GLU A 169 -29.75 12.99 15.32
CA GLU A 169 -31.20 12.96 15.06
C GLU A 169 -31.79 14.33 14.67
#